data_9e89a34344e80a3affbc20d11c4a0879
#
_entry.id   9e89a34344e80a3affbc20d11c4a0879
#
_cell.length_a   1.000
_cell.length_b   1.000
_cell.length_c   1.000
_cell.angle_alpha   90.00
_cell.angle_beta   90.00
_cell.angle_gamma   90.00
#
_symmetry.space_group_name_H-M   'P 1'
#
loop_
_entity.id
_entity.type
_entity.pdbx_description
1 polymer ?
#
loop_
_entity_poly.entity_id
_entity_poly.type
_entity_poly.pdbx_seq_one_letter_code
_entity_poly.pdbx_strand_id
1 'polypeptide(L)'
;MASSSSPPSAAEAASCADVAVVILNWNGAALLRRFLPSVLAHSNGARIIVADNASTDDSVAVLAQEFPQVSLIAHAANLGFCEGYNQALKQLAPDLRYAVLLNSDVAVTPGWLQPLRQLLEERPAVAAVQPKIRAQAEPEMLEYAGAGGGYLDRLGYPFCRGRLFDTLEPDHGQYDDARPVAWATGACMVVRLSVWHALNGLEPEFFAHMEEIDLCWRLWNAGHEVWYHGSSIVYHVGGGTLHKSNPRKTYLNFRNGLALVYKNTHASELAGTLATRLTLDWVAALRFLLQGETADARAILRAHRDFYRRLSYWKQKRRQYPPRLTQQRPGVYRGSLVWAYFGQGKRRFSELDARLLS
;
A
#
# COMPACT_ATOMS: atom_id res chain seq x y z
N MET A 1 -32.53 16.82 36.61
CA MET A 1 -31.16 16.44 37.01
C MET A 1 -30.54 15.80 35.80
N ALA A 2 -29.71 16.55 35.09
CA ALA A 2 -29.00 16.06 33.92
C ALA A 2 -27.67 15.43 34.39
N SER A 3 -27.52 14.13 34.17
CA SER A 3 -26.27 13.41 34.45
C SER A 3 -25.22 13.81 33.41
N SER A 4 -24.22 14.59 33.82
CA SER A 4 -23.03 14.87 33.06
C SER A 4 -22.15 13.60 32.99
N SER A 5 -22.18 12.88 31.90
CA SER A 5 -21.21 11.85 31.60
C SER A 5 -19.89 12.54 31.25
N SER A 6 -18.91 12.45 32.14
CA SER A 6 -17.55 12.86 31.88
C SER A 6 -16.99 12.05 30.72
N PRO A 7 -16.13 12.63 29.82
CA PRO A 7 -15.49 11.86 28.78
C PRO A 7 -14.55 10.79 29.41
N PRO A 8 -14.41 9.61 28.81
CA PRO A 8 -13.55 8.54 29.33
C PRO A 8 -12.13 9.04 29.51
N SER A 9 -11.51 8.67 30.63
CA SER A 9 -10.14 9.05 30.97
C SER A 9 -9.15 8.46 29.99
N ALA A 10 -8.04 9.16 29.72
CA ALA A 10 -6.96 8.72 28.81
C ALA A 10 -6.30 7.37 29.19
N ALA A 11 -6.67 6.77 30.30
CA ALA A 11 -6.17 5.47 30.80
C ALA A 11 -6.92 4.25 30.26
N GLU A 12 -8.06 4.42 29.58
CA GLU A 12 -8.86 3.31 29.00
C GLU A 12 -8.64 3.06 27.50
N ALA A 13 -7.72 3.74 26.85
CA ALA A 13 -7.35 3.39 25.49
C ALA A 13 -6.65 2.02 25.49
N ALA A 14 -7.30 1.00 24.91
CA ALA A 14 -6.78 -0.37 24.85
C ALA A 14 -5.34 -0.37 24.34
N SER A 15 -4.41 -0.97 25.13
CA SER A 15 -2.99 -1.06 24.79
C SER A 15 -2.79 -1.78 23.45
N CYS A 16 -1.89 -1.27 22.61
CA CYS A 16 -1.45 -1.90 21.36
C CYS A 16 -0.17 -2.73 21.53
N ALA A 17 0.09 -3.30 22.70
CA ALA A 17 1.32 -4.04 23.03
C ALA A 17 1.56 -5.28 22.14
N ASP A 18 0.52 -5.81 21.48
CA ASP A 18 0.57 -6.91 20.53
C ASP A 18 0.82 -6.43 19.06
N VAL A 19 1.13 -5.15 18.87
CA VAL A 19 1.40 -4.54 17.57
C VAL A 19 2.85 -4.10 17.48
N ALA A 20 3.53 -4.40 16.37
CA ALA A 20 4.79 -3.77 15.98
C ALA A 20 4.53 -2.70 14.91
N VAL A 21 5.02 -1.49 15.11
CA VAL A 21 5.12 -0.48 14.04
C VAL A 21 6.52 -0.58 13.44
N VAL A 22 6.61 -1.10 12.22
CA VAL A 22 7.87 -1.35 11.53
C VAL A 22 8.06 -0.29 10.46
N ILE A 23 9.14 0.48 10.57
CA ILE A 23 9.53 1.53 9.63
C ILE A 23 10.75 1.05 8.85
N LEU A 24 10.60 0.85 7.54
CA LEU A 24 11.74 0.53 6.67
C LEU A 24 12.47 1.82 6.33
N ASN A 25 13.74 1.90 6.68
CA ASN A 25 14.57 3.09 6.48
C ASN A 25 15.75 2.81 5.53
N TRP A 26 16.04 3.76 4.66
CA TRP A 26 17.25 3.80 3.86
C TRP A 26 17.66 5.24 3.58
N ASN A 27 18.79 5.67 4.17
CA ASN A 27 19.32 7.03 4.07
C ASN A 27 18.26 8.09 4.43
N GLY A 28 17.55 7.86 5.53
CA GLY A 28 16.41 8.66 5.96
C GLY A 28 16.62 9.38 7.30
N ALA A 29 17.84 9.71 7.71
CA ALA A 29 18.14 10.32 9.01
C ALA A 29 17.26 11.57 9.29
N ALA A 30 17.07 12.44 8.29
CA ALA A 30 16.23 13.63 8.41
C ALA A 30 14.74 13.29 8.57
N LEU A 31 14.26 12.24 7.89
CA LEU A 31 12.88 11.77 8.00
C LEU A 31 12.62 11.14 9.37
N LEU A 32 13.56 10.34 9.87
CA LEU A 32 13.47 9.76 11.22
C LEU A 32 13.35 10.85 12.28
N ARG A 33 14.19 11.88 12.24
CA ARG A 33 14.11 13.02 13.18
C ARG A 33 12.77 13.74 13.11
N ARG A 34 12.21 13.88 11.90
CA ARG A 34 10.97 14.61 11.68
C ARG A 34 9.72 13.83 12.09
N PHE A 35 9.64 12.54 11.76
CA PHE A 35 8.39 11.78 11.85
C PHE A 35 8.33 10.80 13.02
N LEU A 36 9.47 10.26 13.47
CA LEU A 36 9.53 9.30 14.56
C LEU A 36 8.95 9.82 15.89
N PRO A 37 9.10 11.12 16.25
CA PRO A 37 8.46 11.65 17.45
C PRO A 37 6.94 11.48 17.49
N SER A 38 6.24 11.67 16.36
CA SER A 38 4.78 11.47 16.31
C SER A 38 4.40 10.00 16.47
N VAL A 39 5.19 9.09 15.89
CA VAL A 39 4.96 7.64 15.99
C VAL A 39 5.14 7.18 17.44
N LEU A 40 6.18 7.64 18.11
CA LEU A 40 6.42 7.33 19.52
C LEU A 40 5.33 7.87 20.44
N ALA A 41 4.86 9.10 20.19
CA ALA A 41 3.85 9.75 21.03
C ALA A 41 2.45 9.14 20.88
N HIS A 42 2.10 8.59 19.71
CA HIS A 42 0.70 8.28 19.40
C HIS A 42 0.42 6.78 19.14
N SER A 43 1.39 5.88 19.30
CA SER A 43 1.20 4.45 19.00
C SER A 43 0.81 3.58 20.21
N ASN A 44 0.34 4.16 21.30
CA ASN A 44 -0.36 3.51 22.43
C ASN A 44 0.30 2.21 22.95
N GLY A 45 1.61 2.21 23.18
CA GLY A 45 2.35 1.05 23.69
C GLY A 45 2.73 0.00 22.65
N ALA A 46 2.50 0.25 21.35
CA ALA A 46 3.04 -0.58 20.29
C ALA A 46 4.58 -0.56 20.29
N ARG A 47 5.21 -1.66 19.88
CA ARG A 47 6.68 -1.72 19.74
C ARG A 47 7.09 -1.01 18.46
N ILE A 48 7.92 0.02 18.59
CA ILE A 48 8.43 0.78 17.45
C ILE A 48 9.76 0.18 17.03
N ILE A 49 9.84 -0.22 15.76
CA ILE A 49 11.00 -0.90 15.19
C ILE A 49 11.39 -0.18 13.90
N VAL A 50 12.64 0.20 13.76
CA VAL A 50 13.20 0.66 12.49
C VAL A 50 14.02 -0.47 11.88
N ALA A 51 13.64 -0.91 10.68
CA ALA A 51 14.42 -1.82 9.86
C ALA A 51 15.32 -0.99 8.94
N ASP A 52 16.59 -0.89 9.26
CA ASP A 52 17.55 -0.13 8.47
C ASP A 52 18.07 -0.97 7.30
N ASN A 53 17.87 -0.48 6.11
CA ASN A 53 18.18 -1.19 4.85
C ASN A 53 19.60 -0.89 4.36
N ALA A 54 20.58 -0.99 5.26
CA ALA A 54 21.99 -0.65 5.06
C ALA A 54 22.20 0.81 4.66
N SER A 55 21.73 1.73 5.49
CA SER A 55 21.94 3.17 5.32
C SER A 55 23.42 3.52 5.40
N THR A 56 23.83 4.51 4.61
CA THR A 56 25.20 5.06 4.57
C THR A 56 25.25 6.49 5.13
N ASP A 57 24.10 7.05 5.51
CA ASP A 57 23.98 8.33 6.20
C ASP A 57 23.99 8.11 7.74
N ASP A 58 23.66 9.17 8.50
CA ASP A 58 23.64 9.14 9.96
C ASP A 58 22.44 8.39 10.57
N SER A 59 21.60 7.70 9.79
CA SER A 59 20.35 7.07 10.27
C SER A 59 20.55 6.20 11.50
N VAL A 60 21.56 5.34 11.51
CA VAL A 60 21.85 4.42 12.64
C VAL A 60 22.31 5.19 13.87
N ALA A 61 23.16 6.22 13.68
CA ALA A 61 23.62 7.06 14.78
C ALA A 61 22.48 7.88 15.40
N VAL A 62 21.59 8.41 14.58
CA VAL A 62 20.36 9.12 15.00
C VAL A 62 19.49 8.22 15.88
N LEU A 63 19.25 6.98 15.47
CA LEU A 63 18.47 6.04 16.27
C LEU A 63 19.13 5.75 17.62
N ALA A 64 20.42 5.50 17.63
CA ALA A 64 21.14 5.18 18.87
C ALA A 64 21.20 6.36 19.85
N GLN A 65 21.34 7.59 19.35
CA GLN A 65 21.58 8.78 20.19
C GLN A 65 20.29 9.52 20.54
N GLU A 66 19.37 9.66 19.60
CA GLU A 66 18.17 10.48 19.75
C GLU A 66 16.90 9.65 20.07
N PHE A 67 16.88 8.36 19.71
CA PHE A 67 15.71 7.48 19.88
C PHE A 67 16.09 6.11 20.47
N PRO A 68 16.78 6.03 21.65
CA PRO A 68 17.26 4.76 22.21
C PRO A 68 16.14 3.77 22.57
N GLN A 69 14.87 4.22 22.68
CA GLN A 69 13.69 3.38 22.92
C GLN A 69 13.19 2.65 21.67
N VAL A 70 13.70 2.98 20.48
CA VAL A 70 13.33 2.34 19.21
C VAL A 70 14.23 1.13 18.96
N SER A 71 13.62 -0.01 18.67
CA SER A 71 14.37 -1.21 18.29
C SER A 71 14.92 -1.09 16.87
N LEU A 72 16.19 -1.44 16.68
CA LEU A 72 16.85 -1.45 15.38
C LEU A 72 16.98 -2.88 14.85
N ILE A 73 16.52 -3.14 13.62
CA ILE A 73 16.87 -4.30 12.81
C ILE A 73 17.78 -3.81 11.68
N ALA A 74 19.05 -4.16 11.70
CA ALA A 74 20.01 -3.75 10.68
C ALA A 74 20.16 -4.83 9.62
N HIS A 75 19.85 -4.52 8.36
CA HIS A 75 20.11 -5.39 7.21
C HIS A 75 21.55 -5.21 6.71
N ALA A 76 22.16 -6.29 6.23
CA ALA A 76 23.54 -6.26 5.72
C ALA A 76 23.68 -5.55 4.35
N ALA A 77 22.57 -5.36 3.63
CA ALA A 77 22.52 -4.70 2.33
C ALA A 77 21.15 -4.07 2.10
N ASN A 78 21.04 -3.15 1.15
CA ASN A 78 19.74 -2.62 0.72
C ASN A 78 18.98 -3.70 -0.07
N LEU A 79 18.01 -4.32 0.58
CA LEU A 79 17.15 -5.39 0.06
C LEU A 79 15.96 -4.87 -0.76
N GLY A 80 15.81 -3.54 -0.89
CA GLY A 80 14.59 -2.93 -1.44
C GLY A 80 13.41 -2.98 -0.47
N PHE A 81 12.25 -2.55 -0.93
CA PHE A 81 11.06 -2.44 -0.09
C PHE A 81 10.50 -3.81 0.30
N CYS A 82 10.29 -4.69 -0.70
CA CYS A 82 9.64 -5.98 -0.48
C CYS A 82 10.42 -6.88 0.46
N GLU A 83 11.67 -7.16 0.13
CA GLU A 83 12.50 -8.07 0.90
C GLU A 83 12.94 -7.46 2.24
N GLY A 84 13.13 -6.14 2.29
CA GLY A 84 13.39 -5.41 3.53
C GLY A 84 12.31 -5.66 4.58
N TYR A 85 11.03 -5.47 4.23
CA TYR A 85 9.92 -5.80 5.12
C TYR A 85 9.80 -7.30 5.39
N ASN A 86 9.98 -8.15 4.39
CA ASN A 86 9.90 -9.61 4.58
C ASN A 86 10.91 -10.08 5.62
N GLN A 87 12.14 -9.59 5.56
CA GLN A 87 13.20 -9.96 6.52
C GLN A 87 12.97 -9.32 7.90
N ALA A 88 12.48 -8.09 7.96
CA ALA A 88 12.16 -7.43 9.22
C ALA A 88 11.03 -8.16 9.97
N LEU A 89 9.92 -8.47 9.29
CA LEU A 89 8.78 -9.09 9.93
C LEU A 89 9.04 -10.54 10.37
N LYS A 90 10.00 -11.24 9.76
CA LYS A 90 10.46 -12.58 10.21
C LYS A 90 11.19 -12.55 11.55
N GLN A 91 11.76 -11.39 11.93
CA GLN A 91 12.52 -11.21 13.18
C GLN A 91 11.66 -10.71 14.33
N LEU A 92 10.37 -10.48 14.11
CA LEU A 92 9.47 -10.00 15.15
C LEU A 92 9.25 -11.06 16.23
N ALA A 93 9.08 -10.57 17.45
CA ALA A 93 8.81 -11.43 18.60
C ALA A 93 7.50 -12.21 18.43
N PRO A 94 7.41 -13.47 18.89
CA PRO A 94 6.29 -14.38 18.64
C PRO A 94 4.97 -13.99 19.34
N ASP A 95 5.03 -13.11 20.33
CA ASP A 95 3.87 -12.56 21.04
C ASP A 95 3.17 -11.42 20.27
N LEU A 96 3.78 -10.92 19.19
CA LEU A 96 3.18 -9.92 18.32
C LEU A 96 2.17 -10.57 17.37
N ARG A 97 0.98 -10.00 17.31
CA ARG A 97 -0.12 -10.49 16.47
C ARG A 97 -0.26 -9.71 15.17
N TYR A 98 0.11 -8.43 15.22
CA TYR A 98 -0.04 -7.49 14.11
C TYR A 98 1.27 -6.75 13.86
N ALA A 99 1.48 -6.38 12.61
CA ALA A 99 2.54 -5.44 12.23
C ALA A 99 1.96 -4.31 11.38
N VAL A 100 2.46 -3.11 11.59
CA VAL A 100 2.23 -1.97 10.71
C VAL A 100 3.44 -1.83 9.79
N LEU A 101 3.24 -1.88 8.49
CA LEU A 101 4.19 -1.36 7.54
C LEU A 101 3.98 0.15 7.49
N LEU A 102 4.98 0.92 7.87
CA LEU A 102 4.90 2.38 7.94
C LEU A 102 6.08 3.01 7.20
N ASN A 103 5.81 3.87 6.24
CA ASN A 103 6.87 4.62 5.58
C ASN A 103 7.54 5.62 6.55
N SER A 104 8.83 5.87 6.34
CA SER A 104 9.61 6.79 7.18
C SER A 104 9.21 8.26 7.05
N ASP A 105 8.37 8.61 6.05
CA ASP A 105 7.86 9.95 5.76
C ASP A 105 6.36 10.11 6.11
N VAL A 106 5.86 9.31 7.05
CA VAL A 106 4.49 9.37 7.56
C VAL A 106 4.43 9.97 8.95
N ALA A 107 3.59 11.00 9.14
CA ALA A 107 3.18 11.51 10.44
C ALA A 107 1.86 10.85 10.87
N VAL A 108 1.81 10.34 12.09
CA VAL A 108 0.60 9.75 12.66
C VAL A 108 -0.11 10.70 13.63
N THR A 109 -1.43 10.55 13.77
CA THR A 109 -2.26 11.38 14.63
C THR A 109 -2.59 10.68 15.96
N PRO A 110 -3.01 11.41 17.01
CA PRO A 110 -3.50 10.78 18.24
C PRO A 110 -4.61 9.75 17.96
N GLY A 111 -4.49 8.54 18.51
CA GLY A 111 -5.48 7.48 18.40
C GLY A 111 -5.56 6.78 17.03
N TRP A 112 -4.64 7.02 16.11
CA TRP A 112 -4.66 6.46 14.75
C TRP A 112 -4.66 4.93 14.69
N LEU A 113 -3.92 4.27 15.58
CA LEU A 113 -3.69 2.83 15.53
C LEU A 113 -4.86 2.02 16.11
N GLN A 114 -5.54 2.57 17.09
CA GLN A 114 -6.56 1.85 17.86
C GLN A 114 -7.75 1.38 17.02
N PRO A 115 -8.39 2.20 16.14
CA PRO A 115 -9.48 1.71 15.30
C PRO A 115 -9.07 0.60 14.33
N LEU A 116 -7.82 0.65 13.85
CA LEU A 116 -7.29 -0.36 12.93
C LEU A 116 -7.09 -1.70 13.65
N ARG A 117 -6.49 -1.67 14.85
CA ARG A 117 -6.31 -2.85 15.67
C ARG A 117 -7.65 -3.44 16.10
N GLN A 118 -8.58 -2.61 16.54
CA GLN A 118 -9.93 -3.04 16.95
C GLN A 118 -10.66 -3.76 15.81
N LEU A 119 -10.63 -3.21 14.60
CA LEU A 119 -11.23 -3.84 13.42
C LEU A 119 -10.65 -5.24 13.15
N LEU A 120 -9.34 -5.42 13.28
CA LEU A 120 -8.69 -6.73 13.14
C LEU A 120 -9.10 -7.71 14.25
N GLU A 121 -9.34 -7.24 15.48
CA GLU A 121 -9.83 -8.08 16.58
C GLU A 121 -11.28 -8.52 16.36
N GLU A 122 -12.16 -7.59 16.02
CA GLU A 122 -13.59 -7.83 15.85
C GLU A 122 -13.89 -8.68 14.61
N ARG A 123 -13.00 -8.64 13.59
CA ARG A 123 -13.18 -9.33 12.30
C ARG A 123 -12.01 -10.23 11.98
N PRO A 124 -12.04 -11.52 12.40
CA PRO A 124 -10.94 -12.47 12.13
C PRO A 124 -10.64 -12.70 10.65
N ALA A 125 -11.62 -12.47 9.76
CA ALA A 125 -11.43 -12.58 8.31
C ALA A 125 -10.55 -11.44 7.75
N VAL A 126 -10.46 -10.30 8.44
CA VAL A 126 -9.64 -9.15 8.02
C VAL A 126 -8.17 -9.46 8.28
N ALA A 127 -7.37 -9.41 7.23
CA ALA A 127 -5.92 -9.67 7.29
C ALA A 127 -5.08 -8.42 7.04
N ALA A 128 -5.64 -7.39 6.42
CA ALA A 128 -4.97 -6.10 6.22
C ALA A 128 -5.96 -4.93 6.35
N VAL A 129 -5.51 -3.82 6.91
CA VAL A 129 -6.31 -2.58 7.01
C VAL A 129 -5.40 -1.37 6.87
N GLN A 130 -5.90 -0.32 6.19
CA GLN A 130 -5.23 0.98 6.08
C GLN A 130 -6.06 2.11 6.71
N PRO A 131 -5.41 3.16 7.22
CA PRO A 131 -6.07 4.41 7.59
C PRO A 131 -6.41 5.27 6.36
N LYS A 132 -7.06 6.41 6.58
CA LYS A 132 -7.14 7.52 5.64
C LYS A 132 -5.75 8.17 5.51
N ILE A 133 -5.30 8.35 4.27
CA ILE A 133 -4.03 9.00 3.98
C ILE A 133 -4.28 10.41 3.45
N ARG A 134 -3.80 11.41 4.17
CA ARG A 134 -3.81 12.82 3.76
C ARG A 134 -2.42 13.29 3.37
N ALA A 135 -2.37 14.31 2.54
CA ALA A 135 -1.11 14.92 2.13
C ALA A 135 -0.48 15.72 3.29
N GLN A 136 0.81 15.51 3.57
CA GLN A 136 1.50 16.25 4.64
C GLN A 136 1.67 17.74 4.31
N ALA A 137 1.84 18.08 3.01
CA ALA A 137 2.01 19.46 2.57
C ALA A 137 0.67 20.23 2.48
N GLU A 138 -0.42 19.52 2.21
CA GLU A 138 -1.76 20.07 2.04
C GLU A 138 -2.74 19.19 2.86
N PRO A 139 -2.87 19.39 4.18
CA PRO A 139 -3.58 18.49 5.10
C PRO A 139 -5.08 18.30 4.81
N GLU A 140 -5.70 19.20 4.05
CA GLU A 140 -7.08 19.09 3.57
C GLU A 140 -7.22 18.24 2.30
N MET A 141 -6.10 17.86 1.66
CA MET A 141 -6.10 17.03 0.47
C MET A 141 -5.84 15.56 0.82
N LEU A 142 -6.52 14.68 0.10
CA LEU A 142 -6.19 13.25 0.12
C LEU A 142 -4.85 13.01 -0.59
N GLU A 143 -4.08 12.04 -0.12
CA GLU A 143 -2.75 11.77 -0.67
C GLU A 143 -2.80 10.70 -1.79
N TYR A 144 -1.83 10.73 -2.68
CA TYR A 144 -1.76 9.88 -3.88
C TYR A 144 -1.71 8.37 -3.55
N ALA A 145 -0.97 7.98 -2.52
CA ALA A 145 -0.70 6.59 -2.17
C ALA A 145 -1.75 6.04 -1.19
N GLY A 146 -2.97 5.77 -1.67
CA GLY A 146 -3.99 5.09 -0.88
C GLY A 146 -5.21 5.93 -0.51
N ALA A 147 -5.08 7.25 -0.37
CA ALA A 147 -6.18 8.19 -0.13
C ALA A 147 -7.29 7.65 0.81
N GLY A 148 -8.52 7.47 0.32
CA GLY A 148 -9.69 6.90 1.00
C GLY A 148 -9.90 5.40 0.73
N GLY A 149 -8.83 4.61 0.50
CA GLY A 149 -8.88 3.17 0.22
C GLY A 149 -8.71 2.79 -1.25
N GLY A 150 -8.03 1.68 -1.49
CA GLY A 150 -7.60 1.24 -2.81
C GLY A 150 -8.62 0.39 -3.56
N TYR A 151 -8.78 0.68 -4.85
CA TYR A 151 -9.65 0.00 -5.80
C TYR A 151 -8.86 -0.50 -7.02
N LEU A 152 -9.41 -1.47 -7.73
CA LEU A 152 -8.88 -1.95 -9.01
C LEU A 152 -9.97 -1.87 -10.08
N ASP A 153 -9.61 -1.51 -11.31
CA ASP A 153 -10.53 -1.73 -12.42
C ASP A 153 -10.47 -3.18 -12.94
N ARG A 154 -11.33 -3.55 -13.87
CA ARG A 154 -11.38 -4.90 -14.45
C ARG A 154 -10.07 -5.35 -15.10
N LEU A 155 -9.20 -4.41 -15.45
CA LEU A 155 -7.90 -4.66 -16.08
C LEU A 155 -6.75 -4.67 -15.06
N GLY A 156 -7.04 -4.48 -13.76
CA GLY A 156 -6.06 -4.42 -12.70
C GLY A 156 -5.30 -3.08 -12.63
N TYR A 157 -5.85 -1.98 -13.16
CA TYR A 157 -5.32 -0.65 -12.91
C TYR A 157 -5.74 -0.14 -11.53
N PRO A 158 -4.77 0.25 -10.67
CA PRO A 158 -5.08 0.71 -9.32
C PRO A 158 -5.51 2.18 -9.31
N PHE A 159 -6.52 2.45 -8.49
CA PHE A 159 -6.97 3.79 -8.14
C PHE A 159 -7.48 3.82 -6.71
N CYS A 160 -7.87 4.99 -6.19
CA CYS A 160 -8.37 5.12 -4.83
C CYS A 160 -9.67 5.93 -4.79
N ARG A 161 -10.42 5.74 -3.75
CA ARG A 161 -11.42 6.76 -3.38
C ARG A 161 -10.66 8.05 -3.04
N GLY A 162 -10.96 9.12 -3.79
CA GLY A 162 -10.25 10.39 -3.69
C GLY A 162 -9.06 10.54 -4.62
N ARG A 163 -8.78 9.56 -5.52
CA ARG A 163 -7.74 9.68 -6.54
C ARG A 163 -8.04 8.86 -7.79
N LEU A 164 -8.15 9.52 -8.92
CA LEU A 164 -8.15 8.90 -10.24
C LEU A 164 -6.93 9.38 -11.04
N PHE A 165 -6.00 8.49 -11.37
CA PHE A 165 -4.69 8.82 -11.95
C PHE A 165 -4.00 9.93 -11.16
N ASP A 166 -3.76 11.10 -11.75
CA ASP A 166 -3.09 12.25 -11.12
C ASP A 166 -4.04 13.25 -10.46
N THR A 167 -5.37 13.03 -10.56
CA THR A 167 -6.37 13.91 -9.96
C THR A 167 -6.66 13.48 -8.53
N LEU A 168 -6.37 14.34 -7.57
CA LEU A 168 -6.66 14.20 -6.16
C LEU A 168 -7.91 14.97 -5.77
N GLU A 169 -8.61 14.48 -4.76
CA GLU A 169 -9.80 15.13 -4.18
C GLU A 169 -9.47 15.75 -2.82
N PRO A 170 -10.06 16.92 -2.48
CA PRO A 170 -10.02 17.40 -1.10
C PRO A 170 -10.82 16.47 -0.18
N ASP A 171 -10.40 16.38 1.08
CA ASP A 171 -11.11 15.62 2.10
C ASP A 171 -12.10 16.50 2.85
N HIS A 172 -13.37 16.26 2.60
CA HIS A 172 -14.50 16.90 3.28
C HIS A 172 -15.26 15.94 4.22
N GLY A 173 -14.63 14.82 4.61
CA GLY A 173 -15.27 13.75 5.38
C GLY A 173 -16.04 12.75 4.55
N GLN A 174 -16.04 12.87 3.22
CA GLN A 174 -16.78 11.97 2.30
C GLN A 174 -16.32 10.51 2.35
N TYR A 175 -15.17 10.24 2.97
CA TYR A 175 -14.59 8.91 3.14
C TYR A 175 -14.26 8.60 4.61
N ASP A 176 -15.12 9.00 5.56
CA ASP A 176 -14.93 8.73 7.00
C ASP A 176 -15.44 7.34 7.42
N ASP A 177 -16.04 6.59 6.51
CA ASP A 177 -16.54 5.24 6.74
C ASP A 177 -15.44 4.20 6.92
N ALA A 178 -15.82 3.02 7.43
CA ALA A 178 -15.02 1.82 7.39
C ALA A 178 -15.63 0.83 6.39
N ARG A 179 -14.80 0.28 5.47
CA ARG A 179 -15.30 -0.66 4.45
C ARG A 179 -14.22 -1.57 3.88
N PRO A 180 -14.63 -2.72 3.30
CA PRO A 180 -13.72 -3.53 2.51
C PRO A 180 -13.27 -2.80 1.24
N VAL A 181 -12.01 -3.01 0.85
CA VAL A 181 -11.35 -2.40 -0.31
C VAL A 181 -10.52 -3.44 -1.06
N ALA A 182 -10.17 -3.18 -2.32
CA ALA A 182 -9.36 -4.13 -3.09
C ALA A 182 -7.92 -4.22 -2.55
N TRP A 183 -7.34 -3.11 -2.11
CA TRP A 183 -5.97 -3.05 -1.60
C TRP A 183 -5.79 -1.94 -0.57
N ALA A 184 -4.84 -2.16 0.32
CA ALA A 184 -4.35 -1.22 1.33
C ALA A 184 -2.95 -0.76 0.93
N THR A 185 -2.63 0.53 1.19
CA THR A 185 -1.36 1.14 0.78
C THR A 185 -0.18 0.70 1.63
N GLY A 186 0.97 0.47 1.00
CA GLY A 186 2.23 0.21 1.69
C GLY A 186 2.78 1.40 2.48
N ALA A 187 2.24 2.62 2.29
CA ALA A 187 2.63 3.78 3.08
C ALA A 187 2.23 3.64 4.57
N CYS A 188 1.04 3.04 4.83
CA CYS A 188 0.60 2.69 6.18
C CYS A 188 -0.42 1.54 6.09
N MET A 189 0.02 0.32 6.39
CA MET A 189 -0.81 -0.88 6.35
C MET A 189 -0.60 -1.73 7.59
N VAL A 190 -1.67 -1.99 8.35
CA VAL A 190 -1.63 -2.97 9.44
C VAL A 190 -1.96 -4.34 8.88
N VAL A 191 -1.14 -5.34 9.19
CA VAL A 191 -1.32 -6.72 8.73
C VAL A 191 -1.39 -7.69 9.90
N ARG A 192 -2.17 -8.76 9.75
CA ARG A 192 -2.19 -9.91 10.65
C ARG A 192 -0.97 -10.78 10.36
N LEU A 193 -0.04 -10.91 11.31
CA LEU A 193 1.24 -11.60 11.11
C LEU A 193 1.08 -13.08 10.74
N SER A 194 0.13 -13.79 11.32
CA SER A 194 -0.12 -15.21 10.97
C SER A 194 -0.46 -15.38 9.48
N VAL A 195 -1.28 -14.46 8.91
CA VAL A 195 -1.65 -14.50 7.49
C VAL A 195 -0.52 -13.99 6.60
N TRP A 196 0.22 -12.95 7.05
CA TRP A 196 1.42 -12.47 6.36
C TRP A 196 2.43 -13.61 6.13
N HIS A 197 2.74 -14.37 7.19
CA HIS A 197 3.68 -15.49 7.11
C HIS A 197 3.14 -16.65 6.25
N ALA A 198 1.85 -16.97 6.35
CA ALA A 198 1.21 -18.01 5.53
C ALA A 198 1.26 -17.69 4.02
N LEU A 199 1.22 -16.40 3.65
CA LEU A 199 1.32 -15.95 2.27
C LEU A 199 2.73 -15.51 1.86
N ASN A 200 3.75 -15.73 2.70
CA ASN A 200 5.15 -15.36 2.47
C ASN A 200 5.37 -13.86 2.18
N GLY A 201 4.56 -12.99 2.79
CA GLY A 201 4.71 -11.54 2.71
C GLY A 201 4.62 -10.94 1.31
N LEU A 202 5.43 -9.92 1.06
CA LEU A 202 5.50 -9.22 -0.24
C LEU A 202 6.29 -10.04 -1.27
N GLU A 203 5.99 -9.83 -2.57
CA GLU A 203 6.70 -10.48 -3.67
C GLU A 203 8.09 -9.85 -3.89
N PRO A 204 9.20 -10.53 -3.59
CA PRO A 204 10.54 -9.92 -3.63
C PRO A 204 10.94 -9.42 -5.02
N GLU A 205 10.51 -10.11 -6.10
CA GLU A 205 10.81 -9.72 -7.48
C GLU A 205 10.20 -8.38 -7.88
N PHE A 206 9.21 -7.86 -7.13
CA PHE A 206 8.65 -6.54 -7.43
C PHE A 206 9.63 -5.41 -7.05
N PHE A 207 10.44 -5.61 -6.04
CA PHE A 207 11.36 -4.62 -5.49
C PHE A 207 10.66 -3.42 -4.86
N ALA A 208 9.83 -2.71 -5.63
CA ALA A 208 8.93 -1.62 -5.23
C ALA A 208 7.83 -1.42 -6.28
N HIS A 209 6.70 -0.85 -5.88
CA HIS A 209 5.47 -0.62 -6.64
C HIS A 209 4.69 -1.89 -7.00
N MET A 210 3.39 -1.87 -6.70
CA MET A 210 2.42 -2.94 -6.89
C MET A 210 2.55 -4.14 -5.92
N GLU A 211 3.53 -4.15 -5.03
CA GLU A 211 3.77 -5.24 -4.07
C GLU A 211 2.66 -5.37 -3.03
N GLU A 212 2.18 -4.25 -2.52
CA GLU A 212 1.07 -4.18 -1.58
C GLU A 212 -0.25 -4.60 -2.24
N ILE A 213 -0.43 -4.21 -3.50
CA ILE A 213 -1.60 -4.58 -4.29
C ILE A 213 -1.59 -6.09 -4.57
N ASP A 214 -0.42 -6.66 -4.90
CA ASP A 214 -0.24 -8.10 -5.08
C ASP A 214 -0.54 -8.88 -3.80
N LEU A 215 -0.03 -8.42 -2.66
CA LEU A 215 -0.33 -9.03 -1.36
C LEU A 215 -1.84 -8.99 -1.09
N CYS A 216 -2.48 -7.84 -1.22
CA CYS A 216 -3.90 -7.67 -0.97
C CYS A 216 -4.75 -8.54 -1.91
N TRP A 217 -4.35 -8.67 -3.19
CA TRP A 217 -5.04 -9.55 -4.11
C TRP A 217 -4.88 -11.03 -3.74
N ARG A 218 -3.69 -11.45 -3.26
CA ARG A 218 -3.47 -12.80 -2.71
C ARG A 218 -4.28 -13.04 -1.43
N LEU A 219 -4.42 -12.03 -0.56
CA LEU A 219 -5.29 -12.11 0.62
C LEU A 219 -6.74 -12.43 0.22
N TRP A 220 -7.30 -11.69 -0.73
CA TRP A 220 -8.64 -11.97 -1.25
C TRP A 220 -8.75 -13.36 -1.89
N ASN A 221 -7.75 -13.78 -2.68
CA ASN A 221 -7.71 -15.12 -3.26
C ASN A 221 -7.65 -16.21 -2.19
N ALA A 222 -7.03 -15.97 -1.05
CA ALA A 222 -6.96 -16.87 0.09
C ALA A 222 -8.24 -16.87 0.95
N GLY A 223 -9.19 -15.95 0.71
CA GLY A 223 -10.45 -15.84 1.46
C GLY A 223 -10.37 -14.91 2.66
N HIS A 224 -9.33 -14.08 2.74
CA HIS A 224 -9.21 -12.99 3.71
C HIS A 224 -9.74 -11.68 3.15
N GLU A 225 -10.01 -10.72 4.04
CA GLU A 225 -10.50 -9.40 3.71
C GLU A 225 -9.41 -8.33 3.87
N VAL A 226 -9.50 -7.27 3.06
CA VAL A 226 -8.71 -6.05 3.15
C VAL A 226 -9.64 -4.88 3.38
N TRP A 227 -9.33 -4.06 4.38
CA TRP A 227 -10.22 -2.97 4.80
C TRP A 227 -9.53 -1.61 4.79
N TYR A 228 -10.35 -0.60 4.73
CA TYR A 228 -10.04 0.80 4.96
C TYR A 228 -10.83 1.30 6.18
N HIS A 229 -10.24 2.19 6.99
CA HIS A 229 -10.90 2.78 8.15
C HIS A 229 -10.69 4.29 8.19
N GLY A 230 -11.76 5.06 7.85
CA GLY A 230 -11.68 6.50 7.65
C GLY A 230 -11.49 7.34 8.91
N SER A 231 -11.86 6.83 10.11
CA SER A 231 -11.63 7.56 11.36
C SER A 231 -10.17 7.54 11.82
N SER A 232 -9.35 6.62 11.30
CA SER A 232 -7.91 6.62 11.49
C SER A 232 -7.26 7.48 10.40
N ILE A 233 -6.46 8.47 10.77
CA ILE A 233 -5.87 9.44 9.84
C ILE A 233 -4.36 9.48 10.04
N VAL A 234 -3.62 9.44 8.93
CA VAL A 234 -2.19 9.71 8.90
C VAL A 234 -1.85 10.67 7.75
N TYR A 235 -0.73 11.37 7.87
CA TYR A 235 -0.24 12.31 6.86
C TYR A 235 1.02 11.76 6.22
N HIS A 236 1.08 11.74 4.89
CA HIS A 236 2.20 11.21 4.12
C HIS A 236 2.81 12.32 3.25
N VAL A 237 4.14 12.41 3.21
CA VAL A 237 4.83 13.39 2.36
C VAL A 237 4.65 13.04 0.89
N GLY A 238 4.79 11.75 0.57
CA GLY A 238 4.64 11.24 -0.78
C GLY A 238 5.78 11.63 -1.73
N GLY A 239 6.07 10.76 -2.70
CA GLY A 239 7.07 11.08 -3.76
C GLY A 239 8.53 11.07 -3.31
N GLY A 240 8.83 10.73 -2.04
CA GLY A 240 10.17 10.84 -1.45
C GLY A 240 11.22 9.91 -2.08
N THR A 241 10.83 8.76 -2.61
CA THR A 241 11.81 7.74 -3.08
C THR A 241 12.03 7.77 -4.60
N LEU A 242 11.03 8.06 -5.40
CA LEU A 242 11.15 8.13 -6.87
C LEU A 242 10.23 9.23 -7.43
N HIS A 243 10.82 10.27 -7.99
CA HIS A 243 10.08 11.35 -8.69
C HIS A 243 9.18 10.78 -9.80
N LYS A 244 8.04 11.46 -10.08
CA LYS A 244 7.07 11.05 -11.11
C LYS A 244 7.71 10.85 -12.49
N SER A 245 8.74 11.62 -12.83
CA SER A 245 9.45 11.61 -14.11
C SER A 245 10.61 10.61 -14.19
N ASN A 246 10.71 9.63 -13.29
CA ASN A 246 11.80 8.66 -13.29
C ASN A 246 11.43 7.42 -14.15
N PRO A 247 12.13 7.14 -15.27
CA PRO A 247 11.85 6.00 -16.14
C PRO A 247 11.94 4.63 -15.44
N ARG A 248 12.68 4.56 -14.30
CA ARG A 248 12.70 3.36 -13.45
C ARG A 248 11.33 3.10 -12.83
N LYS A 249 10.61 4.15 -12.43
CA LYS A 249 9.25 4.04 -11.90
C LYS A 249 8.30 3.52 -12.96
N THR A 250 8.36 4.07 -14.18
CA THR A 250 7.61 3.58 -15.33
C THR A 250 7.90 2.10 -15.59
N TYR A 251 9.17 1.71 -15.66
CA TYR A 251 9.57 0.31 -15.83
C TYR A 251 8.95 -0.61 -14.77
N LEU A 252 9.06 -0.25 -13.47
CA LEU A 252 8.51 -1.06 -12.38
C LEU A 252 6.98 -1.17 -12.47
N ASN A 253 6.28 -0.07 -12.71
CA ASN A 253 4.81 -0.07 -12.81
C ASN A 253 4.31 -0.96 -13.94
N PHE A 254 4.92 -0.92 -15.11
CA PHE A 254 4.50 -1.75 -16.26
C PHE A 254 4.87 -3.22 -16.05
N ARG A 255 6.12 -3.54 -15.64
CA ARG A 255 6.56 -4.91 -15.38
C ARG A 255 5.74 -5.56 -14.26
N ASN A 256 5.64 -4.88 -13.13
CA ASN A 256 4.93 -5.39 -11.96
C ASN A 256 3.42 -5.46 -12.20
N GLY A 257 2.85 -4.50 -12.95
CA GLY A 257 1.44 -4.52 -13.35
C GLY A 257 1.08 -5.73 -14.21
N LEU A 258 1.94 -6.11 -15.17
CA LEU A 258 1.74 -7.35 -15.95
C LEU A 258 1.86 -8.60 -15.07
N ALA A 259 2.87 -8.64 -14.17
CA ALA A 259 3.07 -9.75 -13.25
C ALA A 259 1.90 -9.88 -12.25
N LEU A 260 1.41 -8.74 -11.71
CA LEU A 260 0.23 -8.66 -10.85
C LEU A 260 -0.99 -9.31 -11.50
N VAL A 261 -1.33 -8.89 -12.73
CA VAL A 261 -2.46 -9.42 -13.48
C VAL A 261 -2.26 -10.89 -13.80
N TYR A 262 -1.08 -11.28 -14.29
CA TYR A 262 -0.77 -12.67 -14.62
C TYR A 262 -0.90 -13.59 -13.41
N LYS A 263 -0.38 -13.18 -12.25
CA LYS A 263 -0.40 -13.98 -11.02
C LYS A 263 -1.81 -14.16 -10.46
N ASN A 264 -2.62 -13.09 -10.47
CA ASN A 264 -3.79 -12.99 -9.62
C ASN A 264 -5.15 -13.05 -10.35
N THR A 265 -5.20 -12.88 -11.69
CA THR A 265 -6.46 -12.95 -12.46
C THR A 265 -6.89 -14.40 -12.71
N HIS A 266 -8.19 -14.71 -12.55
CA HIS A 266 -8.71 -16.04 -12.81
C HIS A 266 -8.43 -16.51 -14.26
N ALA A 267 -8.30 -17.83 -14.46
CA ALA A 267 -7.88 -18.39 -15.75
C ALA A 267 -8.81 -18.02 -16.91
N SER A 268 -10.13 -17.95 -16.67
CA SER A 268 -11.13 -17.61 -17.69
C SER A 268 -11.03 -16.16 -18.17
N GLU A 269 -10.46 -15.24 -17.36
CA GLU A 269 -10.38 -13.81 -17.67
C GLU A 269 -8.96 -13.40 -18.15
N LEU A 270 -7.96 -14.25 -17.85
CA LEU A 270 -6.55 -13.89 -17.99
C LEU A 270 -6.14 -13.52 -19.41
N ALA A 271 -6.52 -14.32 -20.40
CA ALA A 271 -6.11 -14.09 -21.80
C ALA A 271 -6.64 -12.76 -22.33
N GLY A 272 -7.93 -12.48 -22.12
CA GLY A 272 -8.55 -11.21 -22.54
C GLY A 272 -7.98 -10.00 -21.80
N THR A 273 -7.77 -10.13 -20.49
CA THR A 273 -7.19 -9.06 -19.67
C THR A 273 -5.76 -8.75 -20.11
N LEU A 274 -4.89 -9.76 -20.31
CA LEU A 274 -3.52 -9.56 -20.76
C LEU A 274 -3.46 -8.96 -22.17
N ALA A 275 -4.28 -9.45 -23.12
CA ALA A 275 -4.32 -8.89 -24.48
C ALA A 275 -4.68 -7.40 -24.45
N THR A 276 -5.72 -7.03 -23.68
CA THR A 276 -6.13 -5.63 -23.54
C THR A 276 -5.04 -4.79 -22.85
N ARG A 277 -4.41 -5.30 -21.77
CA ARG A 277 -3.31 -4.62 -21.08
C ARG A 277 -2.12 -4.35 -22.00
N LEU A 278 -1.68 -5.36 -22.75
CA LEU A 278 -0.56 -5.23 -23.69
C LEU A 278 -0.88 -4.17 -24.77
N THR A 279 -2.11 -4.15 -25.29
CA THR A 279 -2.54 -3.10 -26.24
C THR A 279 -2.48 -1.71 -25.63
N LEU A 280 -3.00 -1.53 -24.39
CA LEU A 280 -2.96 -0.24 -23.71
C LEU A 280 -1.53 0.19 -23.36
N ASP A 281 -0.65 -0.74 -23.02
CA ASP A 281 0.75 -0.47 -22.77
C ASP A 281 1.47 0.03 -24.04
N TRP A 282 1.16 -0.53 -25.21
CA TRP A 282 1.65 -0.01 -26.49
C TRP A 282 1.13 1.39 -26.82
N VAL A 283 -0.16 1.67 -26.52
CA VAL A 283 -0.73 3.02 -26.66
C VAL A 283 0.00 4.01 -25.73
N ALA A 284 0.30 3.60 -24.49
CA ALA A 284 1.06 4.43 -23.56
C ALA A 284 2.50 4.68 -24.07
N ALA A 285 3.19 3.66 -24.60
CA ALA A 285 4.51 3.80 -25.17
C ALA A 285 4.53 4.77 -26.37
N LEU A 286 3.53 4.66 -27.26
CA LEU A 286 3.39 5.59 -28.39
C LEU A 286 3.15 7.03 -27.90
N ARG A 287 2.28 7.22 -26.90
CA ARG A 287 2.04 8.53 -26.30
C ARG A 287 3.33 9.16 -25.74
N PHE A 288 4.13 8.39 -24.98
CA PHE A 288 5.43 8.87 -24.48
C PHE A 288 6.38 9.25 -25.62
N LEU A 289 6.42 8.47 -26.70
CA LEU A 289 7.22 8.82 -27.90
C LEU A 289 6.77 10.15 -28.52
N LEU A 290 5.46 10.35 -28.68
CA LEU A 290 4.90 11.59 -29.24
C LEU A 290 5.14 12.81 -28.33
N GLN A 291 5.31 12.62 -27.02
CA GLN A 291 5.64 13.64 -26.03
C GLN A 291 7.16 13.88 -25.90
N GLY A 292 8.00 13.13 -26.64
CA GLY A 292 9.45 13.21 -26.54
C GLY A 292 10.06 12.45 -25.36
N GLU A 293 9.25 11.74 -24.55
CA GLU A 293 9.66 10.99 -23.36
C GLU A 293 10.17 9.60 -23.75
N THR A 294 11.21 9.56 -24.58
CA THR A 294 11.75 8.32 -25.16
C THR A 294 12.28 7.33 -24.13
N ALA A 295 12.76 7.83 -22.97
CA ALA A 295 13.25 7.00 -21.87
C ALA A 295 12.11 6.16 -21.25
N ASP A 296 10.92 6.75 -21.07
CA ASP A 296 9.72 6.07 -20.56
C ASP A 296 9.17 5.06 -21.56
N ALA A 297 9.13 5.40 -22.85
CA ALA A 297 8.77 4.45 -23.89
C ALA A 297 9.70 3.22 -23.90
N ARG A 298 11.02 3.41 -23.81
CA ARG A 298 12.00 2.31 -23.70
C ARG A 298 11.81 1.52 -22.39
N ALA A 299 11.42 2.18 -21.31
CA ALA A 299 11.14 1.54 -20.02
C ALA A 299 9.98 0.54 -20.15
N ILE A 300 8.91 0.86 -20.89
CA ILE A 300 7.79 -0.06 -21.18
C ILE A 300 8.27 -1.27 -21.96
N LEU A 301 9.04 -1.09 -23.05
CA LEU A 301 9.58 -2.19 -23.85
C LEU A 301 10.45 -3.13 -23.01
N ARG A 302 11.31 -2.55 -22.17
CA ARG A 302 12.13 -3.30 -21.21
C ARG A 302 11.29 -4.06 -20.19
N ALA A 303 10.21 -3.44 -19.68
CA ALA A 303 9.29 -4.06 -18.76
C ALA A 303 8.63 -5.31 -19.33
N HIS A 304 8.13 -5.23 -20.59
CA HIS A 304 7.57 -6.38 -21.31
C HIS A 304 8.59 -7.49 -21.50
N ARG A 305 9.79 -7.14 -22.01
CA ARG A 305 10.87 -8.12 -22.21
C ARG A 305 11.19 -8.86 -20.91
N ASP A 306 11.33 -8.14 -19.80
CA ASP A 306 11.75 -8.72 -18.53
C ASP A 306 10.61 -9.50 -17.86
N PHE A 307 9.34 -9.10 -18.06
CA PHE A 307 8.17 -9.90 -17.70
C PHE A 307 8.18 -11.27 -18.40
N TYR A 308 8.37 -11.31 -19.73
CA TYR A 308 8.42 -12.58 -20.49
C TYR A 308 9.63 -13.44 -20.12
N ARG A 309 10.78 -12.85 -19.86
CA ARG A 309 11.96 -13.59 -19.38
C ARG A 309 11.73 -14.28 -18.04
N ARG A 310 10.86 -13.74 -17.22
CA ARG A 310 10.49 -14.30 -15.91
C ARG A 310 9.18 -15.10 -15.92
N LEU A 311 8.63 -15.43 -17.08
CA LEU A 311 7.32 -16.06 -17.19
C LEU A 311 7.23 -17.42 -16.45
N SER A 312 8.29 -18.21 -16.45
CA SER A 312 8.37 -19.47 -15.69
C SER A 312 8.24 -19.25 -14.18
N TYR A 313 8.89 -18.20 -13.66
CA TYR A 313 8.77 -17.78 -12.27
C TYR A 313 7.33 -17.32 -11.94
N TRP A 314 6.75 -16.46 -12.76
CA TRP A 314 5.37 -16.01 -12.57
C TRP A 314 4.37 -17.16 -12.63
N LYS A 315 4.60 -18.14 -13.52
CA LYS A 315 3.79 -19.36 -13.61
C LYS A 315 3.86 -20.20 -12.33
N GLN A 316 5.04 -20.33 -11.73
CA GLN A 316 5.22 -21.01 -10.44
C GLN A 316 4.47 -20.27 -9.34
N LYS A 317 4.61 -18.95 -9.23
CA LYS A 317 3.91 -18.13 -8.23
C LYS A 317 2.40 -18.21 -8.36
N ARG A 318 1.87 -18.19 -9.59
CA ARG A 318 0.44 -18.37 -9.87
C ARG A 318 -0.09 -19.72 -9.40
N ARG A 319 0.71 -20.80 -9.51
CA ARG A 319 0.34 -22.14 -9.03
C ARG A 319 0.36 -22.22 -7.51
N GLN A 320 1.27 -21.49 -6.87
CA GLN A 320 1.38 -21.45 -5.40
C GLN A 320 0.17 -20.75 -4.77
N TYR A 321 -0.37 -19.71 -5.42
CA TYR A 321 -1.53 -18.95 -4.95
C TYR A 321 -2.62 -18.93 -6.04
N PRO A 322 -3.47 -19.99 -6.15
CA PRO A 322 -4.44 -20.11 -7.22
C PRO A 322 -5.46 -18.96 -7.21
N PRO A 323 -5.64 -18.25 -8.32
CA PRO A 323 -6.60 -17.15 -8.40
C PRO A 323 -8.04 -17.62 -8.30
N ARG A 324 -8.87 -16.84 -7.58
CA ARG A 324 -10.34 -17.02 -7.55
C ARG A 324 -11.03 -16.07 -8.54
N LEU A 325 -12.29 -16.36 -8.87
CA LEU A 325 -13.12 -15.49 -9.72
C LEU A 325 -13.25 -14.09 -9.13
N THR A 326 -13.04 -13.07 -9.97
CA THR A 326 -12.96 -11.66 -9.60
C THR A 326 -14.31 -11.06 -9.17
N GLN A 327 -15.43 -11.65 -9.59
CA GLN A 327 -16.77 -11.05 -9.52
C GLN A 327 -17.32 -10.76 -8.11
N GLN A 328 -16.70 -11.30 -7.07
CA GLN A 328 -17.17 -11.16 -5.68
C GLN A 328 -16.22 -10.36 -4.78
N ARG A 329 -15.18 -9.74 -5.35
CA ARG A 329 -14.24 -8.97 -4.53
C ARG A 329 -14.72 -7.53 -4.37
N PRO A 330 -14.79 -7.01 -3.13
CA PRO A 330 -14.98 -5.60 -2.88
C PRO A 330 -13.86 -4.74 -3.49
N GLY A 331 -14.20 -3.50 -3.83
CA GLY A 331 -13.24 -2.54 -4.36
C GLY A 331 -12.87 -2.78 -5.84
N VAL A 332 -13.68 -3.53 -6.59
CA VAL A 332 -13.47 -3.73 -8.03
C VAL A 332 -14.44 -2.85 -8.84
N TYR A 333 -13.88 -2.04 -9.73
CA TYR A 333 -14.63 -1.33 -10.75
C TYR A 333 -14.68 -2.17 -12.03
N ARG A 334 -15.87 -2.67 -12.39
CA ARG A 334 -16.09 -3.54 -13.56
C ARG A 334 -15.96 -2.83 -14.90
N GLY A 335 -15.84 -1.49 -14.89
CA GLY A 335 -15.50 -0.67 -16.04
C GLY A 335 -14.00 -0.63 -16.33
N SER A 336 -13.60 0.20 -17.29
CA SER A 336 -12.21 0.58 -17.55
C SER A 336 -11.95 1.96 -16.97
N LEU A 337 -11.01 2.04 -16.02
CA LEU A 337 -10.59 3.32 -15.45
C LEU A 337 -9.95 4.23 -16.51
N VAL A 338 -9.16 3.63 -17.42
CA VAL A 338 -8.51 4.35 -18.54
C VAL A 338 -9.56 5.03 -19.41
N TRP A 339 -10.63 4.29 -19.77
CA TRP A 339 -11.72 4.86 -20.56
C TRP A 339 -12.51 5.92 -19.79
N ALA A 340 -12.84 5.66 -18.52
CA ALA A 340 -13.56 6.62 -17.69
C ALA A 340 -12.79 7.95 -17.56
N TYR A 341 -11.47 7.89 -17.33
CA TYR A 341 -10.64 9.08 -17.13
C TYR A 341 -10.30 9.79 -18.45
N PHE A 342 -9.73 9.06 -19.44
CA PHE A 342 -9.21 9.68 -20.66
C PHE A 342 -10.28 9.82 -21.76
N GLY A 343 -11.26 8.90 -21.83
CA GLY A 343 -12.32 8.92 -22.83
C GLY A 343 -13.56 9.69 -22.40
N GLN A 344 -13.99 9.56 -21.14
CA GLN A 344 -15.20 10.19 -20.62
C GLN A 344 -14.93 11.44 -19.78
N GLY A 345 -13.69 11.79 -19.52
CA GLY A 345 -13.30 12.98 -18.74
C GLY A 345 -13.60 12.92 -17.24
N LYS A 346 -13.90 11.74 -16.68
CA LYS A 346 -14.17 11.56 -15.24
C LYS A 346 -12.90 11.81 -14.41
N ARG A 347 -13.02 12.62 -13.38
CA ARG A 347 -11.89 13.04 -12.55
C ARG A 347 -12.03 12.66 -11.09
N ARG A 348 -13.25 12.42 -10.59
CA ARG A 348 -13.57 12.11 -9.20
C ARG A 348 -14.12 10.68 -9.08
N PHE A 349 -13.87 10.07 -7.92
CA PHE A 349 -14.40 8.74 -7.64
C PHE A 349 -15.94 8.69 -7.71
N SER A 350 -16.61 9.73 -7.23
CA SER A 350 -18.07 9.86 -7.26
C SER A 350 -18.69 9.96 -8.65
N GLU A 351 -17.87 10.26 -9.67
CA GLU A 351 -18.33 10.31 -11.07
C GLU A 351 -18.30 8.93 -11.76
N LEU A 352 -17.69 7.93 -11.12
CA LEU A 352 -17.71 6.56 -11.62
C LEU A 352 -19.13 5.97 -11.49
N ASP A 353 -19.52 5.09 -12.41
CA ASP A 353 -20.81 4.41 -12.34
C ASP A 353 -20.85 3.48 -11.12
N ALA A 354 -21.65 3.85 -10.12
CA ALA A 354 -21.78 3.09 -8.87
C ALA A 354 -22.27 1.65 -9.09
N ARG A 355 -23.01 1.37 -10.17
CA ARG A 355 -23.46 0.01 -10.53
C ARG A 355 -22.31 -0.91 -10.94
N LEU A 356 -21.18 -0.33 -11.34
CA LEU A 356 -19.97 -1.06 -11.73
C LEU A 356 -18.97 -1.19 -10.58
N LEU A 357 -19.22 -0.58 -9.42
CA LEU A 357 -18.42 -0.72 -8.20
C LEU A 357 -18.96 -1.89 -7.35
N SER A 358 -18.06 -2.75 -6.85
CA SER A 358 -18.37 -3.85 -5.94
C SER A 358 -18.00 -3.51 -4.50
#